data_32802ee7b849d2aec9e9c2f66df16e71
#
_entry.id   32802ee7b849d2aec9e9c2f66df16e71
#
_cell.length_a   1.000
_cell.length_b   1.000
_cell.length_c   1.000
_cell.angle_alpha   90.00
_cell.angle_beta   90.00
_cell.angle_gamma   90.00
#
_symmetry.space_group_name_H-M   'P 1'
#
loop_
_entity.id
_entity.type
_entity.pdbx_description
1 polymer ?
#
loop_
_entity_poly.entity_id
_entity_poly.type
_entity_poly.pdbx_seq_one_letter_code
_entity_poly.pdbx_strand_id
1 'polypeptide(L)'
;MTRRACAAAARHLIASLAGAVLLATPAGAHAVLVRSTPPGRATLAEKPDRVQLWFNERLEPAFSSVSVWSSAGTQVDAGDARVGPEDAKRLSVTLPPLPPGAYSVRYRVLSVDGHVVDSSFTFTIRR
;
A
#
# COMPACT_ATOMS: atom_id res chain seq x y z
N MET A 1 75.16 28.62 -36.24
CA MET A 1 74.59 27.28 -36.29
C MET A 1 73.47 27.22 -35.21
N THR A 2 72.30 27.33 -35.65
CA THR A 2 71.10 27.37 -34.73
C THR A 2 70.47 25.99 -34.67
N ARG A 3 70.51 25.40 -33.53
CA ARG A 3 69.69 24.20 -33.24
C ARG A 3 68.33 24.62 -32.70
N ARG A 4 67.34 24.43 -33.51
CA ARG A 4 65.96 24.61 -33.05
C ARG A 4 65.52 23.34 -32.32
N ALA A 5 65.29 23.45 -31.05
CA ALA A 5 64.64 22.39 -30.29
C ALA A 5 63.12 22.43 -30.56
N CYS A 6 62.61 21.41 -31.15
CA CYS A 6 61.16 21.22 -31.26
C CYS A 6 60.63 20.75 -29.92
N ALA A 7 59.92 21.61 -29.21
CA ALA A 7 59.18 21.24 -28.06
C ALA A 7 57.88 20.58 -28.51
N ALA A 8 57.78 19.28 -28.32
CA ALA A 8 56.54 18.54 -28.50
C ALA A 8 55.61 18.84 -27.36
N ALA A 9 54.56 19.58 -27.62
CA ALA A 9 53.50 19.83 -26.64
C ALA A 9 52.67 18.53 -26.55
N ALA A 10 52.84 17.83 -25.44
CA ALA A 10 51.96 16.73 -25.07
C ALA A 10 50.63 17.30 -24.63
N ARG A 11 49.63 17.18 -25.48
CA ARG A 11 48.25 17.47 -25.13
C ARG A 11 47.71 16.28 -24.32
N HIS A 12 47.65 16.41 -23.02
CA HIS A 12 46.92 15.50 -22.17
C HIS A 12 45.43 15.74 -22.36
N LEU A 13 44.79 14.86 -23.10
CA LEU A 13 43.36 14.76 -23.18
C LEU A 13 42.89 14.14 -21.87
N ILE A 14 42.43 14.95 -20.92
CA ILE A 14 41.71 14.47 -19.73
C ILE A 14 40.29 14.17 -20.18
N ALA A 15 40.04 12.88 -20.45
CA ALA A 15 38.69 12.39 -20.64
C ALA A 15 38.02 12.40 -19.29
N SER A 16 37.22 13.44 -19.02
CA SER A 16 36.31 13.47 -17.87
C SER A 16 35.21 12.46 -18.09
N LEU A 17 35.37 11.29 -17.49
CA LEU A 17 34.31 10.31 -17.39
C LEU A 17 33.31 10.82 -16.36
N ALA A 18 32.32 11.59 -16.82
CA ALA A 18 31.18 11.97 -16.01
C ALA A 18 30.36 10.69 -15.78
N GLY A 19 30.63 10.03 -14.67
CA GLY A 19 29.81 8.94 -14.19
C GLY A 19 28.43 9.48 -13.85
N ALA A 20 27.44 9.25 -14.70
CA ALA A 20 26.06 9.47 -14.38
C ALA A 20 25.68 8.48 -13.27
N VAL A 21 25.71 8.93 -12.03
CA VAL A 21 25.12 8.20 -10.92
C VAL A 21 23.62 8.25 -11.16
N LEU A 22 23.08 7.20 -11.75
CA LEU A 22 21.65 6.95 -11.78
C LEU A 22 21.25 6.70 -10.32
N LEU A 23 20.78 7.74 -9.66
CA LEU A 23 20.06 7.61 -8.41
C LEU A 23 18.77 6.86 -8.75
N ALA A 24 18.82 5.54 -8.61
CA ALA A 24 17.61 4.73 -8.63
C ALA A 24 16.79 5.21 -7.43
N THR A 25 15.78 6.03 -7.67
CA THR A 25 14.75 6.28 -6.68
C THR A 25 14.12 4.94 -6.39
N PRO A 26 14.09 4.47 -5.13
CA PRO A 26 13.34 3.27 -4.82
C PRO A 26 11.90 3.55 -5.25
N ALA A 27 11.40 2.79 -6.20
CA ALA A 27 9.98 2.78 -6.52
C ALA A 27 9.28 2.36 -5.24
N GLY A 28 8.71 3.34 -4.51
CA GLY A 28 8.03 3.09 -3.26
C GLY A 28 6.88 2.15 -3.52
N ALA A 29 7.05 0.87 -3.17
CA ALA A 29 6.00 -0.12 -3.23
C ALA A 29 5.11 0.10 -2.02
N HIS A 30 4.19 1.08 -2.09
CA HIS A 30 3.12 1.23 -1.11
C HIS A 30 2.12 0.11 -1.32
N ALA A 31 1.62 -0.47 -0.22
CA ALA A 31 0.50 -1.38 -0.28
C ALA A 31 -0.72 -0.62 -0.84
N VAL A 32 -1.16 -1.01 -2.02
CA VAL A 32 -2.34 -0.44 -2.67
C VAL A 32 -3.47 -1.43 -2.55
N LEU A 33 -4.63 -0.95 -2.11
CA LEU A 33 -5.86 -1.75 -2.11
C LEU A 33 -6.29 -1.98 -3.57
N VAL A 34 -6.24 -3.23 -4.01
CA VAL A 34 -6.58 -3.60 -5.39
C VAL A 34 -8.00 -4.15 -5.52
N ARG A 35 -8.55 -4.69 -4.43
CA ARG A 35 -9.93 -5.22 -4.38
C ARG A 35 -10.43 -5.24 -2.94
N SER A 36 -11.73 -5.03 -2.78
CA SER A 36 -12.40 -5.23 -1.50
C SER A 36 -13.77 -5.89 -1.68
N THR A 37 -14.21 -6.62 -0.67
CA THR A 37 -15.59 -7.07 -0.50
C THR A 37 -16.05 -6.71 0.91
N PRO A 38 -17.11 -5.90 1.06
CA PRO A 38 -17.85 -5.17 0.00
C PRO A 38 -16.96 -4.19 -0.76
N PRO A 39 -17.26 -3.89 -2.03
CA PRO A 39 -16.59 -2.82 -2.76
C PRO A 39 -16.84 -1.45 -2.11
N GLY A 40 -15.89 -0.53 -2.27
CA GLY A 40 -16.08 0.85 -1.82
C GLY A 40 -17.32 1.50 -2.46
N ARG A 41 -18.10 2.21 -1.66
CA ARG A 41 -19.35 2.87 -2.02
C ARG A 41 -20.48 1.94 -2.48
N ALA A 42 -20.35 0.63 -2.26
CA ALA A 42 -21.40 -0.32 -2.61
C ALA A 42 -22.65 -0.10 -1.75
N THR A 43 -23.80 -0.34 -2.36
CA THR A 43 -25.09 -0.47 -1.68
C THR A 43 -25.51 -1.93 -1.79
N LEU A 44 -25.61 -2.61 -0.65
CA LEU A 44 -25.84 -4.04 -0.58
C LEU A 44 -27.30 -4.32 -0.26
N ALA A 45 -27.88 -5.31 -0.94
CA ALA A 45 -29.22 -5.81 -0.62
C ALA A 45 -29.20 -6.75 0.60
N GLU A 46 -28.06 -7.40 0.85
CA GLU A 46 -27.88 -8.35 1.92
C GLU A 46 -26.70 -7.95 2.80
N LYS A 47 -26.77 -8.30 4.08
CA LYS A 47 -25.67 -8.05 5.02
C LYS A 47 -24.47 -8.92 4.66
N PRO A 48 -23.26 -8.35 4.64
CA PRO A 48 -22.04 -9.12 4.45
C PRO A 48 -21.64 -9.85 5.74
N ASP A 49 -21.01 -11.02 5.61
CA ASP A 49 -20.48 -11.78 6.75
C ASP A 49 -19.09 -11.34 7.19
N ARG A 50 -18.38 -10.68 6.31
CA ARG A 50 -17.01 -10.22 6.52
C ARG A 50 -16.64 -9.09 5.59
N VAL A 51 -15.58 -8.39 5.96
CA VAL A 51 -14.85 -7.49 5.08
C VAL A 51 -13.54 -8.16 4.69
N GLN A 52 -13.23 -8.16 3.40
CA GLN A 52 -11.95 -8.65 2.88
C GLN A 52 -11.31 -7.58 2.01
N LEU A 53 -10.02 -7.38 2.22
CA LEU A 53 -9.20 -6.40 1.51
C LEU A 53 -8.02 -7.13 0.88
N TRP A 54 -7.79 -6.92 -0.41
CA TRP A 54 -6.63 -7.45 -1.12
C TRP A 54 -5.72 -6.33 -1.56
N PHE A 55 -4.45 -6.48 -1.26
CA PHE A 55 -3.40 -5.51 -1.57
C PHE A 55 -2.44 -6.06 -2.62
N ASN A 56 -1.69 -5.18 -3.26
CA ASN A 56 -0.66 -5.57 -4.23
C ASN A 56 0.65 -6.06 -3.56
N GLU A 57 0.82 -5.80 -2.27
CA GLU A 57 1.99 -6.16 -1.48
C GLU A 57 1.64 -7.07 -0.32
N ARG A 58 2.61 -7.86 0.12
CA ARG A 58 2.49 -8.66 1.34
C ARG A 58 2.46 -7.75 2.55
N LEU A 59 1.61 -8.08 3.51
CA LEU A 59 1.40 -7.33 4.73
C LEU A 59 2.12 -7.97 5.92
N GLU A 60 2.58 -7.11 6.83
CA GLU A 60 3.07 -7.52 8.14
C GLU A 60 1.87 -7.79 9.06
N PRO A 61 1.63 -9.05 9.49
CA PRO A 61 0.43 -9.39 10.26
C PRO A 61 0.30 -8.65 11.58
N ALA A 62 1.43 -8.46 12.28
CA ALA A 62 1.43 -7.80 13.59
C ALA A 62 1.08 -6.30 13.52
N PHE A 63 1.20 -5.68 12.34
CA PHE A 63 1.04 -4.24 12.16
C PHE A 63 -0.03 -3.87 11.12
N SER A 64 -0.87 -4.82 10.74
CA SER A 64 -1.92 -4.60 9.75
C SER A 64 -3.27 -4.96 10.35
N SER A 65 -4.23 -4.04 10.27
CA SER A 65 -5.55 -4.21 10.84
C SER A 65 -6.63 -3.50 10.03
N VAL A 66 -7.84 -3.97 10.18
CA VAL A 66 -9.05 -3.39 9.60
C VAL A 66 -10.16 -3.37 10.66
N SER A 67 -10.94 -2.32 10.66
CA SER A 67 -12.10 -2.14 11.55
C SER A 67 -13.29 -1.61 10.78
N VAL A 68 -14.48 -1.91 11.26
CA VAL A 68 -15.74 -1.47 10.66
C VAL A 68 -16.54 -0.69 11.69
N TRP A 69 -17.06 0.45 11.29
CA TRP A 69 -17.72 1.41 12.16
C TRP A 69 -19.10 1.78 11.62
N SER A 70 -20.07 1.89 12.50
CA SER A 70 -21.38 2.42 12.16
C SER A 70 -21.34 3.93 11.94
N SER A 71 -22.39 4.50 11.36
CA SER A 71 -22.54 5.95 11.23
C SER A 71 -22.64 6.69 12.58
N ALA A 72 -22.99 5.99 13.65
CA ALA A 72 -23.00 6.52 15.02
C ALA A 72 -21.62 6.52 15.68
N GLY A 73 -20.56 6.04 14.98
CA GLY A 73 -19.20 6.00 15.52
C GLY A 73 -18.93 4.81 16.44
N THR A 74 -19.71 3.75 16.34
CA THR A 74 -19.52 2.51 17.08
C THR A 74 -18.79 1.49 16.24
N GLN A 75 -17.72 0.86 16.75
CA GLN A 75 -17.07 -0.26 16.11
C GLN A 75 -17.97 -1.49 16.14
N VAL A 76 -18.22 -2.10 14.99
CA VAL A 76 -19.22 -3.16 14.82
C VAL A 76 -18.65 -4.49 14.35
N ASP A 77 -17.37 -4.56 14.00
CA ASP A 77 -16.72 -5.82 13.61
C ASP A 77 -16.53 -6.74 14.82
N ALA A 78 -16.19 -8.01 14.55
CA ALA A 78 -16.01 -9.02 15.58
C ALA A 78 -14.65 -8.94 16.31
N GLY A 79 -13.78 -8.00 15.94
CA GLY A 79 -12.46 -7.83 16.57
C GLY A 79 -11.43 -8.90 16.20
N ASP A 80 -11.65 -9.65 15.14
CA ASP A 80 -10.81 -10.76 14.67
C ASP A 80 -10.01 -10.43 13.40
N ALA A 81 -9.71 -9.15 13.17
CA ALA A 81 -8.94 -8.73 12.01
C ALA A 81 -7.62 -9.50 11.88
N ARG A 82 -7.35 -10.04 10.70
CA ARG A 82 -6.16 -10.84 10.45
C ARG A 82 -5.72 -10.81 9.00
N VAL A 83 -4.40 -10.93 8.81
CA VAL A 83 -3.82 -11.23 7.51
C VAL A 83 -4.05 -12.72 7.22
N GLY A 84 -4.43 -13.05 5.97
CA GLY A 84 -4.70 -14.42 5.57
C GLY A 84 -3.46 -15.31 5.74
N PRO A 85 -3.60 -16.51 6.37
CA PRO A 85 -2.46 -17.42 6.54
C PRO A 85 -1.96 -17.99 5.22
N GLU A 86 -2.82 -18.12 4.23
CA GLU A 86 -2.48 -18.64 2.89
C GLU A 86 -2.30 -17.53 1.85
N ASP A 87 -2.69 -16.30 2.19
CA ASP A 87 -2.57 -15.13 1.32
C ASP A 87 -2.17 -13.91 2.15
N ALA A 88 -0.89 -13.64 2.22
CA ALA A 88 -0.31 -12.52 2.98
C ALA A 88 -0.67 -11.15 2.40
N LYS A 89 -1.33 -11.08 1.27
CA LYS A 89 -1.86 -9.86 0.66
C LYS A 89 -3.32 -9.58 1.03
N ARG A 90 -3.97 -10.49 1.73
CA ARG A 90 -5.37 -10.37 2.14
C ARG A 90 -5.48 -10.05 3.64
N LEU A 91 -6.27 -9.05 3.95
CA LEU A 91 -6.66 -8.67 5.31
C LEU A 91 -8.16 -8.82 5.45
N SER A 92 -8.65 -9.43 6.52
CA SER A 92 -10.08 -9.67 6.71
C SER A 92 -10.51 -9.48 8.15
N VAL A 93 -11.78 -9.17 8.32
CA VAL A 93 -12.46 -9.11 9.62
C VAL A 93 -13.88 -9.66 9.48
N THR A 94 -14.32 -10.41 10.45
CA THR A 94 -15.69 -10.96 10.51
C THR A 94 -16.67 -9.88 10.96
N LEU A 95 -17.86 -9.91 10.38
CA LEU A 95 -18.97 -9.04 10.76
C LEU A 95 -20.09 -9.87 11.41
N PRO A 96 -20.57 -9.47 12.59
CA PRO A 96 -21.84 -9.98 13.10
C PRO A 96 -22.99 -9.49 12.21
N PRO A 97 -24.22 -10.01 12.38
CA PRO A 97 -25.37 -9.45 11.69
C PRO A 97 -25.50 -7.95 11.94
N LEU A 98 -25.48 -7.17 10.86
CA LEU A 98 -25.58 -5.72 10.91
C LEU A 98 -26.93 -5.24 10.41
N PRO A 99 -27.55 -4.25 11.06
CA PRO A 99 -28.76 -3.61 10.57
C PRO A 99 -28.49 -2.79 9.31
N PRO A 100 -29.52 -2.46 8.52
CA PRO A 100 -29.40 -1.51 7.43
C PRO A 100 -28.79 -0.18 7.88
N GLY A 101 -27.96 0.42 7.05
CA GLY A 101 -27.29 1.67 7.35
C GLY A 101 -25.97 1.81 6.61
N ALA A 102 -25.29 2.92 6.85
CA ALA A 102 -23.98 3.22 6.29
C ALA A 102 -22.88 2.81 7.27
N TYR A 103 -21.82 2.23 6.73
CA TYR A 103 -20.69 1.73 7.50
C TYR A 103 -19.38 2.23 6.90
N SER A 104 -18.40 2.51 7.77
CA SER A 104 -17.05 2.87 7.37
C SER A 104 -16.09 1.72 7.63
N VAL A 105 -15.34 1.33 6.63
CA VAL A 105 -14.21 0.40 6.75
C VAL A 105 -12.94 1.22 6.86
N ARG A 106 -12.20 1.05 7.95
CA ARG A 106 -10.93 1.73 8.21
C ARG A 106 -9.83 0.70 8.27
N TYR A 107 -8.74 0.92 7.56
CA TYR A 107 -7.60 0.00 7.60
C TYR A 107 -6.29 0.77 7.74
N ARG A 108 -5.39 0.15 8.48
CA ARG A 108 -4.00 0.56 8.61
C ARG A 108 -3.15 -0.66 8.34
N VAL A 109 -2.30 -0.61 7.34
CA VAL A 109 -1.47 -1.73 6.91
C VAL A 109 -0.01 -1.31 6.81
N LEU A 110 0.87 -2.24 7.20
CA LEU A 110 2.29 -2.15 6.98
C LEU A 110 2.69 -3.20 5.95
N SER A 111 3.23 -2.77 4.82
CA SER A 111 3.78 -3.70 3.84
C SER A 111 5.14 -4.21 4.29
N VAL A 112 5.54 -5.39 3.79
CA VAL A 112 6.83 -6.01 4.14
C VAL A 112 8.04 -5.16 3.73
N ASP A 113 7.86 -4.19 2.84
CA ASP A 113 8.88 -3.21 2.47
C ASP A 113 8.98 -2.00 3.41
N GLY A 114 8.16 -1.95 4.47
CA GLY A 114 8.24 -0.95 5.52
C GLY A 114 7.37 0.29 5.33
N HIS A 115 6.42 0.31 4.38
CA HIS A 115 5.50 1.43 4.17
C HIS A 115 4.16 1.24 4.86
N VAL A 116 3.70 2.26 5.57
CA VAL A 116 2.39 2.31 6.23
C VAL A 116 1.39 3.00 5.33
N VAL A 117 0.22 2.40 5.17
CA VAL A 117 -0.95 3.00 4.52
C VAL A 117 -2.12 2.99 5.48
N ASP A 118 -2.76 4.12 5.65
CA ASP A 118 -3.91 4.35 6.52
C ASP A 118 -5.02 4.99 5.67
N SER A 119 -6.16 4.31 5.54
CA SER A 119 -7.24 4.77 4.66
C SER A 119 -8.59 4.19 5.08
N SER A 120 -9.63 4.62 4.37
CA SER A 120 -11.00 4.19 4.65
C SER A 120 -11.87 4.24 3.39
N PHE A 121 -12.95 3.48 3.41
CA PHE A 121 -14.06 3.57 2.47
C PHE A 121 -15.38 3.23 3.16
N THR A 122 -16.48 3.46 2.49
CA THR A 122 -17.82 3.21 3.02
C THR A 122 -18.57 2.18 2.19
N PHE A 123 -19.51 1.50 2.82
CA PHE A 123 -20.55 0.73 2.14
C PHE A 123 -21.88 0.94 2.88
N THR A 124 -22.97 0.63 2.22
CA THR A 124 -24.32 0.79 2.76
C THR A 124 -25.07 -0.53 2.65
N ILE A 125 -25.76 -0.92 3.71
CA ILE A 125 -26.73 -2.01 3.68
C ILE A 125 -28.10 -1.35 3.58
N ARG A 126 -28.83 -1.62 2.50
CA ARG A 126 -30.17 -1.06 2.31
C ARG A 126 -31.22 -1.88 3.02
N ARG A 127 -32.33 -1.25 3.27
CA ARG A 127 -33.53 -1.87 3.84
C ARG A 127 -34.22 -2.78 2.84
#